data_ac5937c6921745aae6cc7697e8426427
#
_entry.id   ac5937c6921745aae6cc7697e8426427
#
_cell.length_a   1.000
_cell.length_b   1.000
_cell.length_c   1.000
_cell.angle_alpha   90.00
_cell.angle_beta   90.00
_cell.angle_gamma   90.00
#
_symmetry.space_group_name_H-M   'P 1'
#
loop_
_entity.id
_entity.type
_entity.pdbx_description
1 polymer ?
#
loop_
_entity_poly.entity_id
_entity_poly.type
_entity_poly.pdbx_seq_one_letter_code
_entity_poly.pdbx_strand_id
1 'polypeptide(L)'
;SLGEFEQGRPLIEKIRAKYPDYGILLTFFSPSGYEVRKNYRGADVVCYLPFDKPRNVKKFLDIANPCMAFFIKYEFWKNYLDELHKRRIPVYSVSSIFRRGQVFFKWYGGTYRHVLRNFDHLFVQNERSKRYLSKIGINRVTVVGDTRFDRVLQIREEAKELPLVKLFKNNTMTFVAGSSWQPDEDLFIEYFNNIQK
;
A
#
# COMPACT_ATOMS: atom_id res chain seq x y z
N SER A 1 -0.35 6.97 2.14
CA SER A 1 0.30 7.67 1.00
C SER A 1 -0.27 7.24 -0.34
N LEU A 2 0.08 7.94 -1.44
CA LEU A 2 -0.36 7.56 -2.79
C LEU A 2 0.19 6.18 -3.19
N GLY A 3 1.44 5.89 -2.84
CA GLY A 3 2.06 4.59 -3.14
C GLY A 3 1.40 3.41 -2.44
N GLU A 4 0.88 3.60 -1.25
CA GLU A 4 0.09 2.58 -0.53
C GLU A 4 -1.29 2.41 -1.16
N PHE A 5 -1.91 3.51 -1.59
CA PHE A 5 -3.16 3.43 -2.34
C PHE A 5 -3.03 2.56 -3.60
N GLU A 6 -1.98 2.75 -4.39
CA GLU A 6 -1.77 1.94 -5.61
C GLU A 6 -1.57 0.44 -5.30
N GLN A 7 -1.13 0.10 -4.09
CA GLN A 7 -1.07 -1.30 -3.64
C GLN A 7 -2.42 -1.82 -3.12
N GLY A 8 -3.23 -0.96 -2.51
CA GLY A 8 -4.56 -1.32 -2.04
C GLY A 8 -5.63 -1.31 -3.14
N ARG A 9 -5.40 -0.56 -4.21
CA ARG A 9 -6.37 -0.35 -5.30
C ARG A 9 -6.87 -1.65 -5.94
N PRO A 10 -6.02 -2.63 -6.32
CA PRO A 10 -6.51 -3.90 -6.88
C PRO A 10 -7.44 -4.66 -5.93
N LEU A 11 -7.19 -4.57 -4.61
CA LEU A 11 -8.06 -5.17 -3.60
C LEU A 11 -9.42 -4.48 -3.57
N ILE A 12 -9.44 -3.14 -3.58
CA ILE A 12 -10.68 -2.33 -3.60
C ILE A 12 -11.51 -2.70 -4.85
N GLU A 13 -10.89 -2.72 -6.02
CA GLU A 13 -11.55 -3.03 -7.29
C GLU A 13 -12.13 -4.47 -7.29
N LYS A 14 -11.38 -5.45 -6.77
CA LYS A 14 -11.86 -6.83 -6.63
C LYS A 14 -13.00 -6.97 -5.62
N ILE A 15 -12.93 -6.25 -4.48
CA ILE A 15 -14.03 -6.25 -3.49
C ILE A 15 -15.27 -5.63 -4.11
N ARG A 16 -15.16 -4.48 -4.78
CA ARG A 16 -16.28 -3.82 -5.45
C ARG A 16 -16.93 -4.72 -6.50
N ALA A 17 -16.14 -5.41 -7.31
CA ALA A 17 -16.65 -6.30 -8.35
C ALA A 17 -17.34 -7.55 -7.78
N LYS A 18 -16.79 -8.13 -6.72
CA LYS A 18 -17.29 -9.39 -6.14
C LYS A 18 -18.40 -9.19 -5.11
N TYR A 19 -18.38 -8.06 -4.41
CA TYR A 19 -19.27 -7.75 -3.30
C TYR A 19 -19.82 -6.31 -3.44
N PRO A 20 -20.68 -6.04 -4.44
CA PRO A 20 -21.15 -4.69 -4.77
C PRO A 20 -21.96 -4.05 -3.65
N ASP A 21 -22.61 -4.84 -2.79
CA ASP A 21 -23.47 -4.37 -1.71
C ASP A 21 -22.68 -3.86 -0.48
N TYR A 22 -21.38 -4.08 -0.43
CA TYR A 22 -20.55 -3.56 0.67
C TYR A 22 -20.13 -2.12 0.42
N GLY A 23 -20.37 -1.26 1.41
CA GLY A 23 -19.82 0.09 1.43
C GLY A 23 -18.31 0.07 1.64
N ILE A 24 -17.57 0.84 0.85
CA ILE A 24 -16.11 0.96 0.95
C ILE A 24 -15.73 2.34 1.45
N LEU A 25 -15.17 2.39 2.66
CA LEU A 25 -14.58 3.58 3.24
C LEU A 25 -13.06 3.56 3.02
N LEU A 26 -12.54 4.48 2.23
CA LEU A 26 -11.11 4.66 1.98
C LEU A 26 -10.56 5.80 2.82
N THR A 27 -9.52 5.52 3.61
CA THR A 27 -8.91 6.53 4.47
C THR A 27 -7.47 6.81 4.08
N PHE A 28 -7.07 8.07 4.20
CA PHE A 28 -5.70 8.53 4.02
C PHE A 28 -5.22 9.27 5.26
N PHE A 29 -4.00 9.01 5.69
CA PHE A 29 -3.36 9.81 6.73
C PHE A 29 -2.60 11.01 6.14
N SER A 30 -2.04 10.85 4.94
CA SER A 30 -1.22 11.87 4.27
C SER A 30 -2.05 12.68 3.25
N PRO A 31 -1.88 14.03 3.22
CA PRO A 31 -2.50 14.88 2.21
C PRO A 31 -2.15 14.46 0.78
N SER A 32 -0.92 14.05 0.51
CA SER A 32 -0.47 13.61 -0.82
C SER A 32 -1.29 12.48 -1.42
N GLY A 33 -1.83 11.59 -0.59
CA GLY A 33 -2.74 10.54 -1.04
C GLY A 33 -4.17 11.04 -1.18
N TYR A 34 -4.66 11.78 -0.17
CA TYR A 34 -6.02 12.28 -0.12
C TYR A 34 -6.32 13.25 -1.27
N GLU A 35 -5.52 14.29 -1.45
CA GLU A 35 -5.79 15.33 -2.44
C GLU A 35 -5.84 14.76 -3.88
N VAL A 36 -5.03 13.76 -4.18
CA VAL A 36 -5.02 13.10 -5.49
C VAL A 36 -6.20 12.12 -5.67
N ARG A 37 -6.70 11.54 -4.58
CA ARG A 37 -7.69 10.44 -4.62
C ARG A 37 -9.01 10.72 -3.91
N LYS A 38 -9.27 11.93 -3.43
CA LYS A 38 -10.53 12.32 -2.77
C LYS A 38 -11.80 12.06 -3.59
N ASN A 39 -11.68 12.04 -4.92
CA ASN A 39 -12.76 11.74 -5.85
C ASN A 39 -12.66 10.32 -6.46
N TYR A 40 -12.00 9.39 -5.78
CA TYR A 40 -11.86 8.03 -6.28
C TYR A 40 -13.19 7.28 -6.29
N ARG A 41 -13.67 6.92 -7.49
CA ARG A 41 -14.99 6.31 -7.70
C ARG A 41 -15.11 4.85 -7.22
N GLY A 42 -14.01 4.19 -6.89
CA GLY A 42 -14.01 2.82 -6.36
C GLY A 42 -14.38 2.72 -4.89
N ALA A 43 -14.46 3.85 -4.17
CA ALA A 43 -14.89 3.93 -2.77
C ALA A 43 -16.13 4.83 -2.65
N ASP A 44 -17.02 4.50 -1.69
CA ASP A 44 -18.23 5.28 -1.43
C ASP A 44 -17.92 6.55 -0.64
N VAL A 45 -16.96 6.44 0.27
CA VAL A 45 -16.46 7.57 1.07
C VAL A 45 -14.94 7.58 1.07
N VAL A 46 -14.36 8.75 0.84
CA VAL A 46 -12.92 9.00 0.98
C VAL A 46 -12.70 10.11 2.00
N CYS A 47 -11.92 9.83 3.05
CA CYS A 47 -11.66 10.82 4.11
C CYS A 47 -10.26 10.69 4.69
N TYR A 48 -9.88 11.65 5.53
CA TYR A 48 -8.68 11.53 6.35
C TYR A 48 -8.90 10.54 7.50
N LEU A 49 -7.88 9.72 7.78
CA LEU A 49 -7.82 8.93 8.99
C LEU A 49 -7.51 9.85 10.18
N PRO A 50 -8.37 9.93 11.20
CA PRO A 50 -8.06 10.70 12.41
C PRO A 50 -6.79 10.22 13.12
N PHE A 51 -6.10 11.13 13.81
CA PHE A 51 -4.91 10.79 14.60
C PHE A 51 -5.19 9.63 15.57
N ASP A 52 -4.22 8.71 15.68
CA ASP A 52 -4.26 7.50 16.50
C ASP A 52 -4.26 7.80 18.01
N LYS A 53 -5.33 8.46 18.46
CA LYS A 53 -5.61 8.72 19.89
C LYS A 53 -6.88 7.95 20.30
N PRO A 54 -6.92 7.34 21.50
CA PRO A 54 -8.03 6.46 21.90
C PRO A 54 -9.43 7.08 21.69
N ARG A 55 -9.60 8.37 22.03
CA ARG A 55 -10.88 9.08 21.86
C ARG A 55 -11.26 9.25 20.39
N ASN A 56 -10.30 9.60 19.53
CA ASN A 56 -10.54 9.80 18.10
C ASN A 56 -10.89 8.46 17.43
N VAL A 57 -10.11 7.42 17.74
CA VAL A 57 -10.33 6.08 17.21
C VAL A 57 -11.71 5.55 17.56
N LYS A 58 -12.09 5.65 18.85
CA LYS A 58 -13.42 5.21 19.30
C LYS A 58 -14.52 5.92 18.52
N LYS A 59 -14.48 7.27 18.49
CA LYS A 59 -15.48 8.08 17.78
C LYS A 59 -15.54 7.75 16.29
N PHE A 60 -14.38 7.61 15.65
CA PHE A 60 -14.29 7.25 14.23
C PHE A 60 -14.92 5.88 13.95
N LEU A 61 -14.56 4.87 14.74
CA LEU A 61 -15.09 3.52 14.57
C LEU A 61 -16.58 3.40 14.97
N ASP A 62 -17.07 4.25 15.86
CA ASP A 62 -18.50 4.34 16.19
C ASP A 62 -19.32 4.85 14.99
N ILE A 63 -18.76 5.79 14.22
CA ILE A 63 -19.41 6.36 13.01
C ILE A 63 -19.23 5.43 11.81
N ALA A 64 -18.02 4.95 11.57
CA ALA A 64 -17.69 4.12 10.41
C ALA A 64 -18.30 2.72 10.49
N ASN A 65 -18.43 2.19 11.71
CA ASN A 65 -18.96 0.85 12.02
C ASN A 65 -18.55 -0.23 11.01
N PRO A 66 -17.24 -0.45 10.77
CA PRO A 66 -16.79 -1.35 9.73
C PRO A 66 -17.03 -2.81 10.13
N CYS A 67 -17.43 -3.67 9.19
CA CYS A 67 -17.49 -5.11 9.39
C CYS A 67 -16.10 -5.78 9.20
N MET A 68 -15.12 -5.07 8.62
CA MET A 68 -13.78 -5.56 8.29
C MET A 68 -12.85 -4.38 8.04
N ALA A 69 -11.56 -4.53 8.36
CA ALA A 69 -10.55 -3.49 8.13
C ALA A 69 -9.30 -4.04 7.43
N PHE A 70 -8.78 -3.28 6.48
CA PHE A 70 -7.55 -3.57 5.76
C PHE A 70 -6.53 -2.46 5.96
N PHE A 71 -5.33 -2.82 6.38
CA PHE A 71 -4.19 -1.93 6.50
C PHE A 71 -3.15 -2.25 5.44
N ILE A 72 -2.76 -1.24 4.67
CA ILE A 72 -1.83 -1.43 3.55
C ILE A 72 -0.40 -1.12 3.99
N LYS A 73 0.53 -2.05 3.74
CA LYS A 73 1.96 -1.93 4.07
C LYS A 73 2.26 -1.79 5.57
N TYR A 74 2.78 -0.62 5.97
CA TYR A 74 3.39 -0.37 7.29
C TYR A 74 2.46 0.37 8.25
N GLU A 75 1.16 0.33 8.02
CA GLU A 75 0.15 1.01 8.80
C GLU A 75 -0.18 0.21 10.08
N PHE A 76 0.66 0.35 11.11
CA PHE A 76 0.55 -0.36 12.39
C PHE A 76 0.02 0.58 13.49
N TRP A 77 -1.17 1.12 13.32
CA TRP A 77 -1.83 2.07 14.19
C TRP A 77 -2.36 1.38 15.46
N LYS A 78 -1.62 1.52 16.55
CA LYS A 78 -1.85 0.76 17.79
C LYS A 78 -3.28 0.87 18.31
N ASN A 79 -3.78 2.11 18.49
CA ASN A 79 -5.10 2.31 19.09
C ASN A 79 -6.22 1.85 18.15
N TYR A 80 -6.07 2.02 16.83
CA TYR A 80 -7.01 1.46 15.83
C TYR A 80 -7.03 -0.07 15.90
N LEU A 81 -5.88 -0.71 15.93
CA LEU A 81 -5.77 -2.16 15.96
C LEU A 81 -6.30 -2.74 17.28
N ASP A 82 -5.99 -2.11 18.41
CA ASP A 82 -6.50 -2.51 19.72
C ASP A 82 -8.04 -2.38 19.79
N GLU A 83 -8.62 -1.28 19.30
CA GLU A 83 -10.06 -1.05 19.36
C GLU A 83 -10.82 -1.95 18.38
N LEU A 84 -10.30 -2.17 17.17
CA LEU A 84 -10.87 -3.12 16.20
C LEU A 84 -10.88 -4.54 16.76
N HIS A 85 -9.76 -4.98 17.35
CA HIS A 85 -9.67 -6.29 18.01
C HIS A 85 -10.66 -6.43 19.17
N LYS A 86 -10.77 -5.41 20.03
CA LYS A 86 -11.76 -5.36 21.13
C LYS A 86 -13.19 -5.49 20.64
N ARG A 87 -13.51 -4.89 19.48
CA ARG A 87 -14.83 -4.98 18.83
C ARG A 87 -15.04 -6.27 18.07
N ARG A 88 -14.04 -7.15 18.00
CA ARG A 88 -14.06 -8.40 17.21
C ARG A 88 -14.26 -8.15 15.72
N ILE A 89 -13.78 -7.02 15.22
CA ILE A 89 -13.82 -6.67 13.79
C ILE A 89 -12.56 -7.29 13.14
N PRO A 90 -12.70 -8.14 12.11
CA PRO A 90 -11.58 -8.75 11.42
C PRO A 90 -10.64 -7.71 10.81
N VAL A 91 -9.34 -7.88 11.04
CA VAL A 91 -8.31 -6.94 10.60
C VAL A 91 -7.22 -7.64 9.79
N TYR A 92 -6.93 -7.14 8.63
CA TYR A 92 -5.95 -7.70 7.71
C TYR A 92 -4.86 -6.69 7.36
N SER A 93 -3.60 -7.15 7.37
CA SER A 93 -2.49 -6.39 6.79
C SER A 93 -2.22 -6.89 5.38
N VAL A 94 -2.09 -5.99 4.41
CA VAL A 94 -1.91 -6.34 3.00
C VAL A 94 -0.62 -5.73 2.46
N SER A 95 0.14 -6.53 1.70
CA SER A 95 1.36 -6.13 1.02
C SER A 95 2.46 -5.60 1.96
N SER A 96 2.54 -6.14 3.19
CA SER A 96 3.54 -5.76 4.18
C SER A 96 4.90 -6.40 3.91
N ILE A 97 5.98 -5.68 4.25
CA ILE A 97 7.35 -6.21 4.24
C ILE A 97 7.93 -6.08 5.66
N PHE A 98 8.51 -7.16 6.15
CA PHE A 98 9.20 -7.16 7.43
C PHE A 98 10.70 -7.32 7.27
N ARG A 99 11.49 -6.53 8.03
CA ARG A 99 12.95 -6.49 7.97
C ARG A 99 13.53 -6.73 9.37
N ARG A 100 14.68 -7.41 9.44
CA ARG A 100 15.35 -7.77 10.70
C ARG A 100 15.57 -6.58 11.64
N GLY A 101 15.84 -5.38 11.10
CA GLY A 101 16.11 -4.17 11.86
C GLY A 101 14.90 -3.57 12.59
N GLN A 102 13.68 -3.96 12.23
CA GLN A 102 12.46 -3.37 12.80
C GLN A 102 12.31 -3.73 14.29
N VAL A 103 11.67 -2.84 15.04
CA VAL A 103 11.46 -2.93 16.49
C VAL A 103 10.77 -4.23 16.93
N PHE A 104 9.89 -4.78 16.09
CA PHE A 104 9.17 -6.02 16.36
C PHE A 104 10.12 -7.22 16.67
N PHE A 105 11.31 -7.22 16.06
CA PHE A 105 12.29 -8.32 16.16
C PHE A 105 13.39 -8.05 17.17
N LYS A 106 13.33 -6.91 17.87
CA LYS A 106 14.29 -6.58 18.94
C LYS A 106 13.83 -7.18 20.26
N TRP A 107 14.79 -7.45 21.18
CA TRP A 107 14.48 -8.01 22.50
C TRP A 107 13.49 -7.15 23.31
N TYR A 108 13.55 -5.83 23.17
CA TYR A 108 12.65 -4.86 23.80
C TYR A 108 11.32 -4.61 23.05
N GLY A 109 11.10 -5.28 21.93
CA GLY A 109 9.95 -5.06 21.04
C GLY A 109 8.62 -5.70 21.50
N GLY A 110 8.50 -6.13 22.76
CA GLY A 110 7.33 -6.83 23.27
C GLY A 110 5.99 -6.11 23.01
N THR A 111 5.92 -4.84 23.38
CA THR A 111 4.73 -4.01 23.18
C THR A 111 4.35 -3.86 21.72
N TYR A 112 5.35 -3.70 20.84
CA TYR A 112 5.12 -3.60 19.39
C TYR A 112 4.66 -4.93 18.77
N ARG A 113 5.15 -6.07 19.30
CA ARG A 113 4.65 -7.40 18.89
C ARG A 113 3.18 -7.61 19.22
N HIS A 114 2.69 -7.02 20.32
CA HIS A 114 1.28 -7.05 20.66
C HIS A 114 0.42 -6.45 19.55
N VAL A 115 0.83 -5.31 18.98
CA VAL A 115 0.14 -4.63 17.87
C VAL A 115 -0.03 -5.55 16.65
N LEU A 116 1.02 -6.33 16.32
CA LEU A 116 0.96 -7.27 15.20
C LEU A 116 0.02 -8.47 15.46
N ARG A 117 -0.18 -8.84 16.72
CA ARG A 117 -1.09 -9.94 17.09
C ARG A 117 -2.56 -9.58 16.94
N ASN A 118 -2.89 -8.29 16.84
CA ASN A 118 -4.25 -7.82 16.61
C ASN A 118 -4.71 -8.02 15.15
N PHE A 119 -3.80 -8.35 14.23
CA PHE A 119 -4.22 -8.76 12.89
C PHE A 119 -4.71 -10.20 12.88
N ASP A 120 -5.85 -10.44 12.26
CA ASP A 120 -6.36 -11.80 12.02
C ASP A 120 -5.51 -12.52 10.98
N HIS A 121 -5.00 -11.80 9.98
CA HIS A 121 -4.06 -12.35 9.01
C HIS A 121 -3.14 -11.27 8.42
N LEU A 122 -1.90 -11.65 8.09
CA LEU A 122 -0.93 -10.79 7.44
C LEU A 122 -0.59 -11.34 6.05
N PHE A 123 -0.91 -10.59 5.01
CA PHE A 123 -0.51 -10.87 3.64
C PHE A 123 0.78 -10.12 3.33
N VAL A 124 1.89 -10.86 3.26
CA VAL A 124 3.23 -10.29 3.14
C VAL A 124 3.80 -10.46 1.73
N GLN A 125 4.76 -9.62 1.36
CA GLN A 125 5.31 -9.62 0.00
C GLN A 125 6.31 -10.76 -0.25
N ASN A 126 6.97 -11.31 0.78
CA ASN A 126 8.04 -12.28 0.57
C ASN A 126 8.21 -13.27 1.73
N GLU A 127 8.84 -14.42 1.44
CA GLU A 127 9.14 -15.48 2.39
C GLU A 127 10.04 -15.01 3.55
N ARG A 128 10.90 -14.02 3.32
CA ARG A 128 11.75 -13.47 4.38
C ARG A 128 10.90 -12.81 5.47
N SER A 129 9.88 -12.06 5.10
CA SER A 129 8.91 -11.45 6.03
C SER A 129 8.17 -12.50 6.84
N LYS A 130 7.67 -13.57 6.19
CA LYS A 130 7.01 -14.69 6.84
C LYS A 130 7.92 -15.36 7.87
N ARG A 131 9.19 -15.62 7.51
CA ARG A 131 10.18 -16.20 8.43
C ARG A 131 10.47 -15.32 9.64
N TYR A 132 10.52 -13.99 9.48
CA TYR A 132 10.72 -13.08 10.61
C TYR A 132 9.51 -13.08 11.55
N LEU A 133 8.29 -13.05 11.04
CA LEU A 133 7.06 -13.11 11.82
C LEU A 133 6.93 -14.42 12.58
N SER A 134 7.24 -15.55 11.96
CA SER A 134 7.24 -16.88 12.60
C SER A 134 8.19 -16.93 13.81
N LYS A 135 9.38 -16.29 13.73
CA LYS A 135 10.33 -16.22 14.86
C LYS A 135 9.79 -15.51 16.12
N ILE A 136 8.76 -14.70 15.98
CA ILE A 136 8.09 -14.00 17.09
C ILE A 136 6.70 -14.59 17.40
N GLY A 137 6.41 -15.79 16.89
CA GLY A 137 5.17 -16.53 17.16
C GLY A 137 3.95 -16.04 16.37
N ILE A 138 4.14 -15.32 15.26
CA ILE A 138 3.06 -14.90 14.36
C ILE A 138 3.07 -15.79 13.12
N ASN A 139 2.10 -16.73 13.06
CA ASN A 139 2.02 -17.76 12.03
C ASN A 139 0.85 -17.55 11.04
N ARG A 140 -0.08 -16.65 11.34
CA ARG A 140 -1.19 -16.27 10.46
C ARG A 140 -0.69 -15.37 9.32
N VAL A 141 0.13 -15.94 8.43
CA VAL A 141 0.87 -15.20 7.41
C VAL A 141 0.83 -15.95 6.09
N THR A 142 0.42 -15.26 5.04
CA THR A 142 0.48 -15.73 3.64
C THR A 142 1.38 -14.83 2.81
N VAL A 143 2.22 -15.41 1.96
CA VAL A 143 3.02 -14.67 1.00
C VAL A 143 2.21 -14.47 -0.27
N VAL A 144 2.00 -13.21 -0.66
CA VAL A 144 1.17 -12.83 -1.83
C VAL A 144 1.95 -12.05 -2.90
N GLY A 145 3.22 -11.75 -2.65
CA GLY A 145 3.99 -10.90 -3.55
C GLY A 145 3.71 -9.40 -3.36
N ASP A 146 4.25 -8.61 -4.26
CA ASP A 146 4.01 -7.17 -4.31
C ASP A 146 2.84 -6.87 -5.27
N THR A 147 1.73 -6.43 -4.72
CA THR A 147 0.50 -6.13 -5.47
C THR A 147 0.66 -5.03 -6.54
N ARG A 148 1.78 -4.29 -6.53
CA ARG A 148 2.09 -3.34 -7.60
C ARG A 148 2.33 -4.04 -8.94
N PHE A 149 2.86 -5.26 -8.93
CA PHE A 149 3.06 -6.03 -10.16
C PHE A 149 1.74 -6.38 -10.84
N ASP A 150 0.71 -6.72 -10.07
CA ASP A 150 -0.63 -6.97 -10.61
C ASP A 150 -1.14 -5.73 -11.35
N ARG A 151 -0.91 -4.54 -10.76
CA ARG A 151 -1.30 -3.28 -11.40
C ARG A 151 -0.50 -2.98 -12.66
N VAL A 152 0.80 -3.25 -12.67
CA VAL A 152 1.65 -3.07 -13.87
C VAL A 152 1.18 -3.98 -14.99
N LEU A 153 0.87 -5.25 -14.71
CA LEU A 153 0.33 -6.17 -15.71
C LEU A 153 -0.99 -5.66 -16.28
N GLN A 154 -1.92 -5.23 -15.43
CA GLN A 154 -3.19 -4.66 -15.86
C GLN A 154 -2.99 -3.42 -16.74
N ILE A 155 -2.14 -2.47 -16.35
CA ILE A 155 -1.82 -1.29 -17.16
C ILE A 155 -1.23 -1.68 -18.50
N ARG A 156 -0.39 -2.72 -18.56
CA ARG A 156 0.18 -3.23 -19.81
C ARG A 156 -0.89 -3.81 -20.73
N GLU A 157 -1.83 -4.56 -20.18
CA GLU A 157 -2.94 -5.15 -20.94
C GLU A 157 -3.92 -4.08 -21.47
N GLU A 158 -4.17 -3.05 -20.66
CA GLU A 158 -5.05 -1.91 -21.01
C GLU A 158 -4.32 -0.81 -21.80
N ALA A 159 -3.01 -0.97 -22.07
CA ALA A 159 -2.18 0.07 -22.67
C ALA A 159 -2.68 0.42 -24.07
N LYS A 160 -2.98 1.70 -24.27
CA LYS A 160 -3.35 2.28 -25.55
C LYS A 160 -2.11 2.88 -26.20
N GLU A 161 -2.05 2.84 -27.54
CA GLU A 161 -1.06 3.61 -28.28
C GLU A 161 -1.14 5.10 -27.89
N LEU A 162 0.01 5.70 -27.63
CA LEU A 162 0.15 7.12 -27.35
C LEU A 162 0.66 7.82 -28.61
N PRO A 163 -0.22 8.50 -29.39
CA PRO A 163 0.14 9.07 -30.70
C PRO A 163 1.35 10.01 -30.63
N LEU A 164 1.43 10.85 -29.59
CA LEU A 164 2.55 11.77 -29.40
C LEU A 164 3.87 11.05 -29.16
N VAL A 165 3.86 9.96 -28.38
CA VAL A 165 5.05 9.14 -28.13
C VAL A 165 5.48 8.41 -29.41
N LYS A 166 4.54 7.92 -30.20
CA LYS A 166 4.81 7.27 -31.49
C LYS A 166 5.43 8.25 -32.47
N LEU A 167 4.89 9.46 -32.54
CA LEU A 167 5.43 10.55 -33.38
C LEU A 167 6.86 10.94 -32.94
N PHE A 168 7.07 11.13 -31.64
CA PHE A 168 8.39 11.44 -31.08
C PHE A 168 9.40 10.34 -31.36
N LYS A 169 9.01 9.07 -31.18
CA LYS A 169 9.87 7.91 -31.43
C LYS A 169 10.32 7.80 -32.90
N ASN A 170 9.45 8.13 -33.86
CA ASN A 170 9.71 8.13 -35.30
C ASN A 170 10.58 6.95 -35.78
N ASN A 171 10.27 5.73 -35.32
CA ASN A 171 11.02 4.49 -35.60
C ASN A 171 12.49 4.50 -35.15
N THR A 172 12.91 5.43 -34.30
CA THR A 172 14.27 5.48 -33.74
C THR A 172 14.34 4.78 -32.38
N MET A 173 15.57 4.39 -31.98
CA MET A 173 15.80 3.93 -30.61
C MET A 173 15.58 5.10 -29.66
N THR A 174 14.70 4.89 -28.67
CA THR A 174 14.31 5.94 -27.72
C THR A 174 14.64 5.50 -26.32
N PHE A 175 15.42 6.30 -25.60
CA PHE A 175 15.67 6.14 -24.17
C PHE A 175 14.68 6.96 -23.37
N VAL A 176 14.03 6.33 -22.37
CA VAL A 176 13.08 7.00 -21.49
C VAL A 176 13.56 6.88 -20.05
N ALA A 177 13.94 8.00 -19.45
CA ALA A 177 14.26 8.10 -18.02
C ALA A 177 13.02 8.53 -17.24
N GLY A 178 12.39 7.58 -16.54
CA GLY A 178 11.21 7.84 -15.72
C GLY A 178 11.60 8.14 -14.27
N SER A 179 11.09 9.27 -13.69
CA SER A 179 11.40 9.70 -12.31
C SER A 179 12.90 9.95 -12.07
N SER A 180 13.59 10.49 -13.07
CA SER A 180 14.98 10.89 -12.95
C SER A 180 15.14 12.11 -12.02
N TRP A 181 16.30 12.21 -11.40
CA TRP A 181 16.74 13.34 -10.59
C TRP A 181 17.98 13.95 -11.22
N GLN A 182 18.30 15.19 -10.87
CA GLN A 182 19.44 15.90 -11.45
C GLN A 182 20.75 15.06 -11.55
N PRO A 183 21.19 14.30 -10.51
CA PRO A 183 22.37 13.45 -10.63
C PRO A 183 22.26 12.33 -11.67
N ASP A 184 21.06 11.77 -11.88
CA ASP A 184 20.82 10.75 -12.90
C ASP A 184 20.87 11.39 -14.30
N GLU A 185 20.28 12.58 -14.44
CA GLU A 185 20.21 13.35 -15.69
C GLU A 185 21.60 13.77 -16.14
N ASP A 186 22.45 14.23 -15.22
CA ASP A 186 23.83 14.60 -15.49
C ASP A 186 24.63 13.42 -16.10
N LEU A 187 24.44 12.22 -15.56
CA LEU A 187 25.07 10.99 -16.09
C LEU A 187 24.55 10.64 -17.50
N PHE A 188 23.27 10.74 -17.74
CA PHE A 188 22.70 10.42 -19.06
C PHE A 188 23.13 11.43 -20.11
N ILE A 189 23.12 12.73 -19.78
CA ILE A 189 23.52 13.80 -20.69
C ILE A 189 25.01 13.64 -21.06
N GLU A 190 25.86 13.40 -20.08
CA GLU A 190 27.29 13.17 -20.31
C GLU A 190 27.50 11.94 -21.21
N TYR A 191 26.85 10.82 -20.92
CA TYR A 191 26.97 9.59 -21.72
C TYR A 191 26.56 9.80 -23.17
N PHE A 192 25.38 10.40 -23.42
CA PHE A 192 24.91 10.62 -24.81
C PHE A 192 25.75 11.64 -25.56
N ASN A 193 26.26 12.68 -24.91
CA ASN A 193 27.15 13.65 -25.54
C ASN A 193 28.52 13.01 -25.94
N ASN A 194 28.95 12.00 -25.20
CA ASN A 194 30.21 11.31 -25.52
C ASN A 194 30.07 10.28 -26.64
N ILE A 195 28.90 9.69 -26.85
CA ILE A 195 28.64 8.75 -27.97
C ILE A 195 28.49 9.48 -29.30
N GLN A 196 28.13 10.75 -29.32
CA GLN A 196 27.97 11.52 -30.55
C GLN A 196 29.29 12.10 -31.10
N LYS A 197 30.40 11.90 -30.40
CA LYS A 197 31.75 12.23 -30.84
C LYS A 197 32.43 10.99 -31.46
#